data_e21456fc2e2549d07d1baa145fc4c929
#
_entry.id   e21456fc2e2549d07d1baa145fc4c929
#
_cell.length_a   1.000
_cell.length_b   1.000
_cell.length_c   1.000
_cell.angle_alpha   90.00
_cell.angle_beta   90.00
_cell.angle_gamma   90.00
#
_symmetry.space_group_name_H-M   'P 1'
#
loop_
_entity.id
_entity.type
_entity.pdbx_description
1 polymer ?
#
loop_
_entity_poly.entity_id
_entity_poly.type
_entity_poly.pdbx_seq_one_letter_code
_entity_poly.pdbx_strand_id
1 'polypeptide(L)'
;MKIALFGPPGSGKGTYASRLAPQLGIPHISTGDLTRNEIKAGTELGKKVGEYANRGLLVPDDIITEMLKYRLDQPDCKKGFILDGYPRTLQQARWLEDITILDVIVNLIVPEEILIEKISARRICKKCGDIYNIADIHKTIDGIEYIMPAMNPKKKGICDYCGGKLYQRDDDKPEAVRERSNVYEKQSKPVLGYYRGKIPFVDIHVTRGPEIMVPKILKELKKAGLK
;
A
#
# COMPACT_ATOMS: atom_id res chain seq x y z
N MET A 1 -17.84 -2.44 3.05
CA MET A 1 -17.06 -1.19 3.07
C MET A 1 -15.92 -1.29 2.05
N LYS A 2 -15.81 -0.31 1.14
CA LYS A 2 -14.83 -0.25 0.03
C LYS A 2 -13.86 0.90 0.27
N ILE A 3 -12.64 0.58 0.66
CA ILE A 3 -11.61 1.54 1.10
C ILE A 3 -10.51 1.59 0.06
N ALA A 4 -9.99 2.78 -0.26
CA ALA A 4 -8.71 2.92 -0.96
C ALA A 4 -7.67 3.56 -0.02
N LEU A 5 -6.51 2.93 0.11
CA LEU A 5 -5.37 3.46 0.83
C LEU A 5 -4.46 4.24 -0.11
N PHE A 6 -4.31 5.52 0.14
CA PHE A 6 -3.38 6.40 -0.55
C PHE A 6 -2.18 6.75 0.32
N GLY A 7 -1.15 7.23 -0.31
CA GLY A 7 0.09 7.67 0.31
C GLY A 7 1.31 7.27 -0.51
N PRO A 8 2.44 7.97 -0.33
CA PRO A 8 3.66 7.73 -1.08
C PRO A 8 4.24 6.32 -0.86
N PRO A 9 5.17 5.87 -1.71
CA PRO A 9 5.95 4.66 -1.43
C PRO A 9 6.56 4.73 -0.03
N GLY A 10 6.51 3.64 0.74
CA GLY A 10 7.02 3.62 2.12
C GLY A 10 6.07 4.12 3.20
N SER A 11 4.92 4.73 2.87
CA SER A 11 3.96 5.23 3.88
C SER A 11 3.33 4.14 4.75
N GLY A 12 3.46 2.86 4.39
CA GLY A 12 2.95 1.73 5.17
C GLY A 12 1.59 1.20 4.71
N LYS A 13 1.11 1.57 3.52
CA LYS A 13 -0.19 1.10 2.98
C LYS A 13 -0.41 -0.40 3.17
N GLY A 14 0.49 -1.24 2.67
CA GLY A 14 0.38 -2.69 2.81
C GLY A 14 0.37 -3.16 4.25
N THR A 15 1.19 -2.54 5.12
CA THR A 15 1.23 -2.85 6.56
C THR A 15 -0.08 -2.54 7.25
N TYR A 16 -0.69 -1.40 6.93
CA TYR A 16 -1.99 -1.04 7.52
C TYR A 16 -3.13 -1.85 6.90
N ALA A 17 -3.13 -2.02 5.57
CA ALA A 17 -4.14 -2.83 4.90
C ALA A 17 -4.20 -4.26 5.42
N SER A 18 -3.05 -4.93 5.56
CA SER A 18 -2.99 -6.31 6.07
C SER A 18 -3.48 -6.48 7.51
N ARG A 19 -3.40 -5.40 8.33
CA ARG A 19 -3.88 -5.41 9.72
C ARG A 19 -5.32 -4.93 9.87
N LEU A 20 -5.79 -4.06 8.97
CA LEU A 20 -7.17 -3.57 8.94
C LEU A 20 -8.13 -4.63 8.36
N ALA A 21 -7.71 -5.31 7.30
CA ALA A 21 -8.53 -6.28 6.56
C ALA A 21 -9.20 -7.33 7.46
N PRO A 22 -8.48 -8.06 8.35
CA PRO A 22 -9.12 -9.04 9.24
C PRO A 22 -10.05 -8.39 10.27
N GLN A 23 -9.77 -7.16 10.73
CA GLN A 23 -10.61 -6.46 11.71
C GLN A 23 -11.91 -5.93 11.09
N LEU A 24 -11.90 -5.66 9.78
CA LEU A 24 -13.06 -5.20 9.02
C LEU A 24 -13.80 -6.36 8.33
N GLY A 25 -13.23 -7.58 8.34
CA GLY A 25 -13.82 -8.75 7.68
C GLY A 25 -13.89 -8.63 6.15
N ILE A 26 -12.97 -7.87 5.53
CA ILE A 26 -12.89 -7.63 4.09
C ILE A 26 -11.47 -7.91 3.56
N PRO A 27 -11.30 -8.32 2.29
CA PRO A 27 -9.98 -8.63 1.74
C PRO A 27 -9.12 -7.38 1.52
N HIS A 28 -7.79 -7.54 1.70
CA HIS A 28 -6.77 -6.61 1.23
C HIS A 28 -6.39 -6.96 -0.22
N ILE A 29 -6.52 -6.01 -1.12
CA ILE A 29 -6.19 -6.15 -2.54
C ILE A 29 -5.07 -5.18 -2.87
N SER A 30 -3.87 -5.71 -3.05
CA SER A 30 -2.68 -4.95 -3.45
C SER A 30 -2.39 -5.18 -4.92
N THR A 31 -2.49 -4.13 -5.73
CA THR A 31 -2.11 -4.22 -7.16
C THR A 31 -0.64 -4.55 -7.34
N GLY A 32 0.21 -4.12 -6.42
CA GLY A 32 1.61 -4.54 -6.40
C GLY A 32 1.79 -6.04 -6.17
N ASP A 33 0.94 -6.67 -5.35
CA ASP A 33 0.98 -8.12 -5.14
C ASP A 33 0.39 -8.87 -6.33
N LEU A 34 -0.68 -8.36 -6.93
CA LEU A 34 -1.23 -8.93 -8.18
C LEU A 34 -0.14 -8.97 -9.26
N THR A 35 0.54 -7.84 -9.50
CA THR A 35 1.66 -7.76 -10.46
C THR A 35 2.79 -8.73 -10.12
N ARG A 36 3.22 -8.80 -8.87
CA ARG A 36 4.30 -9.71 -8.44
C ARG A 36 3.92 -11.19 -8.57
N ASN A 37 2.69 -11.54 -8.29
CA ASN A 37 2.19 -12.90 -8.45
C ASN A 37 2.18 -13.30 -9.92
N GLU A 38 1.76 -12.38 -10.80
CA GLU A 38 1.77 -12.62 -12.25
C GLU A 38 3.19 -12.80 -12.79
N ILE A 39 4.14 -11.96 -12.35
CA ILE A 39 5.58 -12.11 -12.68
C ILE A 39 6.11 -13.48 -12.22
N LYS A 40 5.78 -13.87 -10.99
CA LYS A 40 6.20 -15.14 -10.39
C LYS A 40 5.61 -16.35 -11.14
N ALA A 41 4.40 -16.22 -11.67
CA ALA A 41 3.76 -17.26 -12.46
C ALA A 41 4.44 -17.46 -13.83
N GLY A 42 5.26 -16.51 -14.30
CA GLY A 42 6.04 -16.62 -15.54
C GLY A 42 5.19 -16.56 -16.83
N THR A 43 3.96 -16.08 -16.74
CA THR A 43 3.06 -15.91 -17.88
C THR A 43 3.61 -14.84 -18.85
N GLU A 44 3.10 -14.79 -20.08
CA GLU A 44 3.46 -13.71 -21.02
C GLU A 44 3.07 -12.33 -20.46
N LEU A 45 1.93 -12.23 -19.77
CA LEU A 45 1.54 -11.03 -19.05
C LEU A 45 2.53 -10.71 -17.94
N GLY A 46 2.97 -11.72 -17.17
CA GLY A 46 3.95 -11.57 -16.09
C GLY A 46 5.30 -11.04 -16.59
N LYS A 47 5.79 -11.50 -17.72
CA LYS A 47 7.01 -10.98 -18.38
C LYS A 47 6.82 -9.50 -18.73
N LYS A 48 5.72 -9.16 -19.41
CA LYS A 48 5.40 -7.80 -19.84
C LYS A 48 5.30 -6.82 -18.66
N VAL A 49 4.54 -7.15 -17.60
CA VAL A 49 4.40 -6.27 -16.43
C VAL A 49 5.68 -6.19 -15.62
N GLY A 50 6.54 -7.22 -15.64
CA GLY A 50 7.83 -7.26 -14.98
C GLY A 50 8.80 -6.18 -15.47
N GLU A 51 8.78 -5.86 -16.75
CA GLU A 51 9.61 -4.81 -17.34
C GLU A 51 9.33 -3.43 -16.71
N TYR A 52 8.07 -3.12 -16.45
CA TYR A 52 7.68 -1.87 -15.77
C TYR A 52 8.04 -1.90 -14.29
N ALA A 53 7.68 -2.99 -13.59
CA ALA A 53 7.89 -3.13 -12.15
C ALA A 53 9.37 -3.03 -11.75
N ASN A 54 10.27 -3.65 -12.51
CA ASN A 54 11.72 -3.63 -12.26
C ASN A 54 12.34 -2.23 -12.41
N ARG A 55 11.73 -1.38 -13.24
CA ARG A 55 12.12 0.03 -13.44
C ARG A 55 11.47 0.99 -12.48
N GLY A 56 10.60 0.51 -11.57
CA GLY A 56 9.83 1.36 -10.65
C GLY A 56 8.67 2.14 -11.31
N LEU A 57 8.37 1.83 -12.57
CA LEU A 57 7.29 2.46 -13.34
C LEU A 57 5.95 1.80 -13.03
N LEU A 58 4.86 2.50 -13.34
CA LEU A 58 3.52 1.90 -13.29
C LEU A 58 3.32 0.93 -14.46
N VAL A 59 2.66 -0.18 -14.19
CA VAL A 59 2.11 -1.05 -15.23
C VAL A 59 1.05 -0.26 -16.01
N PRO A 60 0.93 -0.42 -17.33
CA PRO A 60 -0.08 0.26 -18.13
C PRO A 60 -1.49 0.16 -17.52
N ASP A 61 -2.23 1.28 -17.59
CA ASP A 61 -3.50 1.45 -16.86
C ASP A 61 -4.55 0.42 -17.25
N ASP A 62 -4.63 0.03 -18.52
CA ASP A 62 -5.53 -1.00 -19.05
C ASP A 62 -5.24 -2.36 -18.41
N ILE A 63 -3.98 -2.77 -18.44
CA ILE A 63 -3.54 -4.07 -17.92
C ILE A 63 -3.85 -4.18 -16.42
N ILE A 64 -3.42 -3.20 -15.62
CA ILE A 64 -3.61 -3.28 -14.17
C ILE A 64 -5.07 -3.17 -13.78
N THR A 65 -5.89 -2.42 -14.55
CA THR A 65 -7.33 -2.30 -14.32
C THR A 65 -8.05 -3.61 -14.61
N GLU A 66 -7.68 -4.31 -15.68
CA GLU A 66 -8.25 -5.62 -16.00
C GLU A 66 -7.92 -6.67 -14.93
N MET A 67 -6.66 -6.74 -14.50
CA MET A 67 -6.24 -7.60 -13.39
C MET A 67 -7.04 -7.30 -12.10
N LEU A 68 -7.24 -6.02 -11.79
CA LEU A 68 -8.03 -5.61 -10.63
C LEU A 68 -9.49 -6.00 -10.77
N LYS A 69 -10.11 -5.77 -11.93
CA LYS A 69 -11.52 -6.12 -12.19
C LYS A 69 -11.75 -7.60 -11.95
N TYR A 70 -10.91 -8.46 -12.52
CA TYR A 70 -10.98 -9.90 -12.28
C TYR A 70 -10.89 -10.26 -10.80
N ARG A 71 -10.03 -9.58 -10.03
CA ARG A 71 -9.89 -9.79 -8.58
C ARG A 71 -11.12 -9.31 -7.80
N LEU A 72 -11.72 -8.18 -8.18
CA LEU A 72 -12.91 -7.62 -7.52
C LEU A 72 -14.17 -8.46 -7.75
N ASP A 73 -14.23 -9.20 -8.84
CA ASP A 73 -15.34 -10.11 -9.15
C ASP A 73 -15.37 -11.37 -8.27
N GLN A 74 -14.30 -11.63 -7.48
CA GLN A 74 -14.24 -12.79 -6.60
C GLN A 74 -15.24 -12.68 -5.44
N PRO A 75 -15.81 -13.81 -4.96
CA PRO A 75 -16.87 -13.82 -3.93
C PRO A 75 -16.52 -13.12 -2.62
N ASP A 76 -15.23 -13.14 -2.22
CA ASP A 76 -14.74 -12.52 -0.98
C ASP A 76 -14.81 -10.99 -1.01
N CYS A 77 -14.87 -10.38 -2.21
CA CYS A 77 -14.96 -8.92 -2.39
C CYS A 77 -16.38 -8.38 -2.27
N LYS A 78 -17.41 -9.23 -2.24
CA LYS A 78 -18.83 -8.80 -2.21
C LYS A 78 -19.18 -7.93 -1.00
N LYS A 79 -18.57 -8.18 0.17
CA LYS A 79 -18.78 -7.41 1.40
C LYS A 79 -18.00 -6.11 1.45
N GLY A 80 -17.08 -5.91 0.51
CA GLY A 80 -16.15 -4.78 0.45
C GLY A 80 -14.70 -5.25 0.34
N PHE A 81 -13.77 -4.29 0.37
CA PHE A 81 -12.34 -4.55 0.21
C PHE A 81 -11.50 -3.33 0.61
N ILE A 82 -10.20 -3.54 0.78
CA ILE A 82 -9.21 -2.49 0.91
C ILE A 82 -8.31 -2.52 -0.32
N LEU A 83 -8.34 -1.47 -1.15
CA LEU A 83 -7.41 -1.29 -2.26
C LEU A 83 -6.10 -0.68 -1.77
N ASP A 84 -4.99 -1.30 -2.11
CA ASP A 84 -3.64 -0.81 -1.89
C ASP A 84 -2.93 -0.65 -3.24
N GLY A 85 -2.63 0.60 -3.58
CA GLY A 85 -1.91 0.94 -4.79
C GLY A 85 -2.78 1.03 -6.06
N TYR A 86 -4.07 1.25 -5.90
CA TYR A 86 -5.00 1.59 -6.98
C TYR A 86 -6.14 2.49 -6.43
N PRO A 87 -6.58 3.52 -7.18
CA PRO A 87 -6.01 3.99 -8.44
C PRO A 87 -4.72 4.80 -8.24
N ARG A 88 -3.84 4.82 -9.25
CA ARG A 88 -2.59 5.60 -9.26
C ARG A 88 -2.53 6.66 -10.34
N THR A 89 -3.47 6.68 -11.26
CA THR A 89 -3.62 7.69 -12.30
C THR A 89 -5.06 8.19 -12.34
N LEU A 90 -5.26 9.37 -12.93
CA LEU A 90 -6.61 9.92 -13.13
C LEU A 90 -7.46 9.02 -14.04
N GLN A 91 -6.83 8.34 -15.00
CA GLN A 91 -7.52 7.40 -15.88
C GLN A 91 -8.01 6.18 -15.11
N GLN A 92 -7.16 5.60 -14.25
CA GLN A 92 -7.55 4.52 -13.36
C GLN A 92 -8.68 4.93 -12.40
N ALA A 93 -8.66 6.18 -11.91
CA ALA A 93 -9.70 6.68 -11.02
C ALA A 93 -11.08 6.72 -11.73
N ARG A 94 -11.12 7.17 -12.98
CA ARG A 94 -12.34 7.16 -13.80
C ARG A 94 -12.86 5.75 -14.04
N TRP A 95 -11.98 4.84 -14.48
CA TRP A 95 -12.35 3.45 -14.70
C TRP A 95 -12.79 2.72 -13.41
N LEU A 96 -12.22 3.10 -12.26
CA LEU A 96 -12.67 2.55 -10.99
C LEU A 96 -14.11 2.96 -10.66
N GLU A 97 -14.51 4.20 -10.96
CA GLU A 97 -15.89 4.68 -10.76
C GLU A 97 -16.90 3.89 -11.62
N ASP A 98 -16.49 3.43 -12.83
CA ASP A 98 -17.31 2.56 -13.69
C ASP A 98 -17.43 1.13 -13.12
N ILE A 99 -16.44 0.66 -12.39
CA ILE A 99 -16.40 -0.69 -11.79
C ILE A 99 -17.10 -0.69 -10.43
N THR A 100 -16.79 0.32 -9.58
CA THR A 100 -17.30 0.39 -8.21
C THR A 100 -17.12 1.79 -7.60
N ILE A 101 -18.01 2.14 -6.68
CA ILE A 101 -17.88 3.38 -5.89
C ILE A 101 -17.16 3.07 -4.59
N LEU A 102 -16.14 3.85 -4.24
CA LEU A 102 -15.46 3.78 -2.95
C LEU A 102 -16.29 4.47 -1.87
N ASP A 103 -16.29 3.90 -0.66
CA ASP A 103 -16.93 4.50 0.51
C ASP A 103 -16.02 5.56 1.17
N VAL A 104 -14.69 5.37 1.09
CA VAL A 104 -13.73 6.27 1.74
C VAL A 104 -12.33 6.14 1.14
N ILE A 105 -11.60 7.25 1.17
CA ILE A 105 -10.14 7.26 0.98
C ILE A 105 -9.47 7.50 2.32
N VAL A 106 -8.52 6.63 2.66
CA VAL A 106 -7.58 6.82 3.76
C VAL A 106 -6.23 7.25 3.18
N ASN A 107 -5.86 8.50 3.41
CA ASN A 107 -4.61 9.07 2.90
C ASN A 107 -3.56 9.10 4.00
N LEU A 108 -2.46 8.37 3.81
CA LEU A 108 -1.35 8.27 4.74
C LEU A 108 -0.33 9.37 4.44
N ILE A 109 -0.13 10.27 5.38
CA ILE A 109 0.79 11.42 5.28
C ILE A 109 2.04 11.09 6.10
N VAL A 110 3.21 11.10 5.43
CA VAL A 110 4.52 10.77 6.02
C VAL A 110 5.58 11.68 5.40
N PRO A 111 6.46 12.31 6.18
CA PRO A 111 7.57 13.08 5.65
C PRO A 111 8.53 12.23 4.80
N GLU A 112 9.14 12.84 3.79
CA GLU A 112 10.02 12.14 2.85
C GLU A 112 11.20 11.46 3.52
N GLU A 113 11.82 12.12 4.50
CA GLU A 113 12.94 11.58 5.27
C GLU A 113 12.58 10.25 5.96
N ILE A 114 11.38 10.17 6.53
CA ILE A 114 10.86 8.95 7.14
C ILE A 114 10.59 7.88 6.08
N LEU A 115 10.09 8.27 4.90
CA LEU A 115 9.80 7.34 3.82
C LEU A 115 11.04 6.63 3.31
N ILE A 116 12.12 7.38 3.06
CA ILE A 116 13.40 6.84 2.56
C ILE A 116 13.94 5.81 3.54
N GLU A 117 13.98 6.14 4.83
CA GLU A 117 14.46 5.24 5.87
C GLU A 117 13.61 3.96 5.98
N LYS A 118 12.28 4.10 5.97
CA LYS A 118 11.36 2.97 6.01
C LYS A 118 11.47 2.03 4.81
N ILE A 119 11.62 2.58 3.61
CA ILE A 119 11.73 1.76 2.40
C ILE A 119 13.03 0.96 2.42
N SER A 120 14.15 1.63 2.72
CA SER A 120 15.46 0.99 2.75
C SER A 120 15.56 -0.12 3.80
N ALA A 121 14.81 0.02 4.90
CA ALA A 121 14.79 -0.93 6.01
C ALA A 121 13.72 -2.04 5.86
N ARG A 122 12.89 -2.00 4.83
CA ARG A 122 11.81 -2.98 4.63
C ARG A 122 12.37 -4.37 4.32
N ARG A 123 11.75 -5.39 4.94
CA ARG A 123 12.00 -6.80 4.65
C ARG A 123 10.67 -7.51 4.47
N ILE A 124 10.61 -8.47 3.54
CA ILE A 124 9.39 -9.21 3.23
C ILE A 124 9.68 -10.70 3.23
N CYS A 125 8.75 -11.48 3.73
CA CYS A 125 8.84 -12.93 3.70
C CYS A 125 8.60 -13.46 2.27
N LYS A 126 9.54 -14.27 1.75
CA LYS A 126 9.41 -14.91 0.43
C LYS A 126 8.23 -15.88 0.34
N LYS A 127 7.80 -16.46 1.47
CA LYS A 127 6.77 -17.51 1.50
C LYS A 127 5.36 -16.95 1.69
N CYS A 128 5.14 -16.11 2.71
CA CYS A 128 3.80 -15.61 3.06
C CYS A 128 3.56 -14.13 2.79
N GLY A 129 4.59 -13.37 2.38
CA GLY A 129 4.46 -11.95 2.10
C GLY A 129 4.44 -11.04 3.34
N ASP A 130 4.59 -11.58 4.55
CA ASP A 130 4.59 -10.80 5.79
C ASP A 130 5.69 -9.73 5.79
N ILE A 131 5.38 -8.55 6.37
CA ILE A 131 6.18 -7.33 6.23
C ILE A 131 6.84 -7.00 7.56
N TYR A 132 8.17 -6.86 7.52
CA TYR A 132 9.03 -6.40 8.60
C TYR A 132 9.70 -5.06 8.23
N ASN A 133 10.12 -4.31 9.23
CA ASN A 133 10.91 -3.10 9.03
C ASN A 133 11.97 -3.01 10.12
N ILE A 134 13.24 -2.98 9.71
CA ILE A 134 14.37 -2.98 10.65
C ILE A 134 14.84 -1.57 11.04
N ALA A 135 14.20 -0.52 10.53
CA ALA A 135 14.47 0.84 11.00
C ALA A 135 13.82 1.09 12.35
N ASP A 136 14.57 1.69 13.23
CA ASP A 136 14.12 2.25 14.51
C ASP A 136 14.14 3.77 14.40
N ILE A 137 12.96 4.37 14.18
CA ILE A 137 12.83 5.78 13.86
C ILE A 137 12.36 6.54 15.08
N HIS A 138 13.18 7.50 15.52
CA HIS A 138 12.83 8.48 16.54
C HIS A 138 13.32 9.85 16.07
N LYS A 139 12.45 10.65 15.49
CA LYS A 139 12.76 11.97 14.90
C LYS A 139 11.67 12.98 15.20
N THR A 140 12.06 14.26 15.28
CA THR A 140 11.13 15.38 15.29
C THR A 140 11.30 16.16 14.00
N ILE A 141 10.22 16.32 13.23
CA ILE A 141 10.19 17.04 11.97
C ILE A 141 9.02 18.05 12.06
N ASP A 142 9.27 19.31 11.81
CA ASP A 142 8.27 20.40 11.90
C ASP A 142 7.48 20.41 13.21
N GLY A 143 8.14 20.11 14.35
CA GLY A 143 7.53 20.02 15.65
C GLY A 143 6.69 18.77 15.93
N ILE A 144 6.59 17.86 14.97
CA ILE A 144 5.88 16.59 15.11
C ILE A 144 6.88 15.46 15.41
N GLU A 145 6.61 14.74 16.50
CA GLU A 145 7.42 13.59 16.89
C GLU A 145 7.01 12.31 16.17
N TYR A 146 7.97 11.64 15.54
CA TYR A 146 7.83 10.36 14.85
C TYR A 146 8.56 9.27 15.62
N ILE A 147 7.82 8.35 16.22
CA ILE A 147 8.35 7.18 16.93
C ILE A 147 7.80 5.92 16.27
N MET A 148 8.65 5.25 15.49
CA MET A 148 8.31 4.03 14.78
C MET A 148 9.37 2.97 15.08
N PRO A 149 9.17 2.18 16.14
CA PRO A 149 10.14 1.17 16.55
C PRO A 149 10.31 0.11 15.46
N ALA A 150 11.50 -0.48 15.43
CA ALA A 150 11.79 -1.56 14.51
C ALA A 150 10.82 -2.73 14.70
N MET A 151 10.31 -3.26 13.59
CA MET A 151 9.51 -4.48 13.52
C MET A 151 10.43 -5.64 13.14
N ASN A 152 11.34 -5.98 14.03
CA ASN A 152 12.32 -7.03 13.81
C ASN A 152 11.70 -8.43 13.91
N PRO A 153 12.13 -9.39 13.08
CA PRO A 153 11.82 -10.79 13.34
C PRO A 153 12.55 -11.29 14.58
N LYS A 154 11.96 -12.23 15.32
CA LYS A 154 12.58 -12.88 16.49
C LYS A 154 13.92 -13.53 16.15
N LYS A 155 14.02 -14.12 14.95
CA LYS A 155 15.25 -14.68 14.39
C LYS A 155 15.63 -13.91 13.13
N LYS A 156 16.81 -13.30 13.12
CA LYS A 156 17.31 -12.48 12.00
C LYS A 156 17.12 -13.19 10.65
N GLY A 157 16.43 -12.56 9.72
CA GLY A 157 16.20 -13.03 8.36
C GLY A 157 15.15 -14.14 8.20
N ILE A 158 14.43 -14.50 9.27
CA ILE A 158 13.40 -15.55 9.26
C ILE A 158 12.05 -14.96 9.68
N CYS A 159 11.01 -15.29 8.95
CA CYS A 159 9.64 -14.88 9.23
C CYS A 159 9.10 -15.59 10.48
N ASP A 160 8.56 -14.82 11.43
CA ASP A 160 8.00 -15.36 12.68
C ASP A 160 6.71 -16.15 12.45
N TYR A 161 5.97 -15.83 11.36
CA TYR A 161 4.70 -16.46 11.06
C TYR A 161 4.84 -17.83 10.37
N CYS A 162 5.73 -17.95 9.37
CA CYS A 162 5.80 -19.16 8.54
C CYS A 162 7.20 -19.77 8.39
N GLY A 163 8.22 -19.24 9.07
CA GLY A 163 9.61 -19.70 9.00
C GLY A 163 10.30 -19.41 7.65
N GLY A 164 9.66 -18.71 6.73
CA GLY A 164 10.23 -18.37 5.43
C GLY A 164 11.37 -17.34 5.53
N LYS A 165 12.30 -17.33 4.56
CA LYS A 165 13.39 -16.34 4.50
C LYS A 165 12.84 -14.94 4.19
N LEU A 166 13.37 -13.93 4.90
CA LEU A 166 13.14 -12.52 4.61
C LEU A 166 14.12 -12.03 3.55
N TYR A 167 13.66 -11.10 2.71
CA TYR A 167 14.48 -10.46 1.69
C TYR A 167 14.11 -8.98 1.55
N GLN A 168 15.00 -8.20 1.01
CA GLN A 168 14.72 -6.84 0.54
C GLN A 168 14.29 -6.93 -0.92
N ARG A 169 13.28 -6.15 -1.30
CA ARG A 169 12.80 -6.10 -2.68
C ARG A 169 13.77 -5.31 -3.56
N ASP A 170 13.83 -5.61 -4.84
CA ASP A 170 14.66 -4.86 -5.79
C ASP A 170 14.17 -3.42 -5.99
N ASP A 171 12.84 -3.20 -5.89
CA ASP A 171 12.22 -1.88 -5.95
C ASP A 171 12.35 -1.06 -4.64
N ASP A 172 13.09 -1.56 -3.64
CA ASP A 172 13.49 -0.83 -2.42
C ASP A 172 14.94 -0.30 -2.48
N LYS A 173 15.61 -0.47 -3.61
CA LYS A 173 16.92 0.14 -3.86
C LYS A 173 16.80 1.65 -4.07
N PRO A 174 17.81 2.46 -3.70
CA PRO A 174 17.71 3.93 -3.71
C PRO A 174 17.23 4.53 -5.04
N GLU A 175 17.71 4.00 -6.17
CA GLU A 175 17.36 4.49 -7.51
C GLU A 175 15.87 4.25 -7.80
N ALA A 176 15.39 3.04 -7.55
CA ALA A 176 13.98 2.67 -7.73
C ALA A 176 13.06 3.43 -6.78
N VAL A 177 13.52 3.71 -5.55
CA VAL A 177 12.77 4.51 -4.57
C VAL A 177 12.57 5.94 -5.06
N ARG A 178 13.61 6.58 -5.59
CA ARG A 178 13.52 7.94 -6.16
C ARG A 178 12.54 7.98 -7.33
N GLU A 179 12.65 7.03 -8.25
CA GLU A 179 11.73 6.96 -9.40
C GLU A 179 10.28 6.76 -8.95
N ARG A 180 10.03 5.87 -8.00
CA ARG A 180 8.69 5.66 -7.42
C ARG A 180 8.14 6.90 -6.72
N SER A 181 8.98 7.69 -6.06
CA SER A 181 8.58 8.97 -5.45
C SER A 181 8.20 9.98 -6.53
N ASN A 182 8.99 10.10 -7.60
CA ASN A 182 8.69 10.98 -8.73
C ASN A 182 7.38 10.59 -9.42
N VAL A 183 7.17 9.28 -9.66
CA VAL A 183 5.93 8.75 -10.24
C VAL A 183 4.74 9.05 -9.34
N TYR A 184 4.89 8.87 -8.02
CA TYR A 184 3.82 9.18 -7.07
C TYR A 184 3.42 10.65 -7.11
N GLU A 185 4.38 11.58 -7.02
CA GLU A 185 4.10 13.02 -7.03
C GLU A 185 3.41 13.47 -8.34
N LYS A 186 3.88 12.96 -9.49
CA LYS A 186 3.39 13.37 -10.81
C LYS A 186 2.06 12.72 -11.20
N GLN A 187 1.84 11.45 -10.85
CA GLN A 187 0.71 10.67 -11.36
C GLN A 187 -0.30 10.31 -10.28
N SER A 188 0.14 9.92 -9.07
CA SER A 188 -0.76 9.38 -8.06
C SER A 188 -1.31 10.45 -7.11
N LYS A 189 -0.52 11.42 -6.74
CA LYS A 189 -0.96 12.53 -5.87
C LYS A 189 -2.12 13.34 -6.45
N PRO A 190 -2.18 13.67 -7.76
CA PRO A 190 -3.33 14.34 -8.37
C PRO A 190 -4.67 13.60 -8.22
N VAL A 191 -4.63 12.27 -8.07
CA VAL A 191 -5.84 11.46 -7.86
C VAL A 191 -6.55 11.81 -6.55
N LEU A 192 -5.80 12.24 -5.53
CA LEU A 192 -6.39 12.72 -4.27
C LEU A 192 -7.29 13.93 -4.52
N GLY A 193 -6.84 14.88 -5.36
CA GLY A 193 -7.63 16.05 -5.75
C GLY A 193 -8.90 15.67 -6.53
N TYR A 194 -8.82 14.64 -7.37
CA TYR A 194 -9.96 14.14 -8.12
C TYR A 194 -11.10 13.62 -7.24
N TYR A 195 -10.76 12.96 -6.14
CA TYR A 195 -11.75 12.39 -5.20
C TYR A 195 -12.17 13.36 -4.09
N ARG A 196 -11.38 14.39 -3.79
CA ARG A 196 -11.72 15.37 -2.75
C ARG A 196 -13.04 16.08 -3.07
N GLY A 197 -13.97 16.05 -2.12
CA GLY A 197 -15.32 16.56 -2.29
C GLY A 197 -16.32 15.59 -2.93
N LYS A 198 -15.86 14.46 -3.49
CA LYS A 198 -16.76 13.43 -4.06
C LYS A 198 -17.10 12.33 -3.05
N ILE A 199 -16.11 11.91 -2.27
CA ILE A 199 -16.24 10.83 -1.27
C ILE A 199 -15.54 11.24 0.03
N PRO A 200 -15.90 10.62 1.19
CA PRO A 200 -15.23 10.85 2.46
C PRO A 200 -13.72 10.63 2.41
N PHE A 201 -12.97 11.51 3.09
CA PHE A 201 -11.53 11.45 3.24
C PHE A 201 -11.13 11.34 4.71
N VAL A 202 -10.18 10.47 4.98
CA VAL A 202 -9.52 10.32 6.28
C VAL A 202 -8.02 10.55 6.09
N ASP A 203 -7.56 11.77 6.38
CA ASP A 203 -6.13 12.12 6.34
C ASP A 203 -5.46 11.66 7.65
N ILE A 204 -4.44 10.80 7.54
CA ILE A 204 -3.74 10.18 8.66
C ILE A 204 -2.26 10.55 8.64
N HIS A 205 -1.83 11.39 9.56
CA HIS A 205 -0.42 11.59 9.84
C HIS A 205 0.14 10.36 10.57
N VAL A 206 1.00 9.63 9.89
CA VAL A 206 1.62 8.40 10.41
C VAL A 206 2.83 8.78 11.25
N THR A 207 2.64 8.84 12.55
CA THR A 207 3.65 9.30 13.53
C THR A 207 4.15 8.20 14.45
N ARG A 208 3.50 7.03 14.44
CA ARG A 208 3.79 5.90 15.36
C ARG A 208 3.79 4.57 14.60
N GLY A 209 4.16 3.49 15.31
CA GLY A 209 4.07 2.12 14.83
C GLY A 209 2.62 1.65 14.56
N PRO A 210 2.48 0.51 13.85
CA PRO A 210 1.15 0.00 13.47
C PRO A 210 0.23 -0.29 14.66
N GLU A 211 0.76 -0.66 15.81
CA GLU A 211 0.01 -0.97 17.03
C GLU A 211 -0.82 0.23 17.52
N ILE A 212 -0.31 1.45 17.30
CA ILE A 212 -0.98 2.71 17.64
C ILE A 212 -1.80 3.21 16.45
N MET A 213 -1.25 3.11 15.24
CA MET A 213 -1.88 3.72 14.06
C MET A 213 -3.09 2.94 13.56
N VAL A 214 -3.11 1.59 13.65
CA VAL A 214 -4.27 0.80 13.22
C VAL A 214 -5.53 1.13 14.02
N PRO A 215 -5.52 1.14 15.37
CA PRO A 215 -6.66 1.60 16.15
C PRO A 215 -7.08 3.05 15.84
N LYS A 216 -6.12 3.94 15.58
CA LYS A 216 -6.41 5.33 15.17
C LYS A 216 -7.15 5.38 13.84
N ILE A 217 -6.70 4.64 12.83
CA ILE A 217 -7.37 4.58 11.51
C ILE A 217 -8.80 4.06 11.68
N LEU A 218 -9.01 2.97 12.43
CA LEU A 218 -10.34 2.42 12.69
C LEU A 218 -11.26 3.43 13.39
N LYS A 219 -10.74 4.19 14.35
CA LYS A 219 -11.49 5.25 15.04
C LYS A 219 -11.92 6.35 14.07
N GLU A 220 -11.03 6.79 13.18
CA GLU A 220 -11.35 7.83 12.18
C GLU A 220 -12.35 7.31 11.13
N LEU A 221 -12.23 6.05 10.69
CA LEU A 221 -13.22 5.42 9.81
C LEU A 221 -14.63 5.41 10.44
N LYS A 222 -14.73 5.06 11.73
CA LYS A 222 -16.02 5.10 12.46
C LYS A 222 -16.58 6.52 12.57
N LYS A 223 -15.75 7.53 12.81
CA LYS A 223 -16.17 8.94 12.83
C LYS A 223 -16.70 9.42 11.47
N ALA A 224 -16.15 8.89 10.37
CA ALA A 224 -16.64 9.15 9.02
C ALA A 224 -17.98 8.44 8.71
N GLY A 225 -18.63 7.80 9.70
CA GLY A 225 -19.92 7.12 9.54
C GLY A 225 -19.81 5.73 8.94
N LEU A 226 -18.62 5.17 8.85
CA LEU A 226 -18.36 3.86 8.25
C LEU A 226 -18.33 2.78 9.35
N LYS A 227 -19.20 1.79 9.20
CA LYS A 227 -19.37 0.65 10.12
C LYS A 227 -18.75 -0.61 9.55
#